data_eab99e02eb11da96696a966e94e2a316
#
_entry.id   eab99e02eb11da96696a966e94e2a316
#
_cell.length_a   1.000
_cell.length_b   1.000
_cell.length_c   1.000
_cell.angle_alpha   90.00
_cell.angle_beta   90.00
_cell.angle_gamma   90.00
#
_symmetry.space_group_name_H-M   'P 1'
#
loop_
_entity.id
_entity.type
_entity.pdbx_description
1 polymer ?
#
loop_
_entity_poly.entity_id
_entity_poly.type
_entity_poly.pdbx_seq_one_letter_code
_entity_poly.pdbx_strand_id
1 'polypeptide(L)'
;MQQRSASTAKNLVRKIWNHHNQIQSLKRPPCDVFINHRCIDTKRTISGLLFDHLSRLRLHPFLDSKNMRPGDKLFDSIDRAIHECKVGIAVFSPRYCESYFCLHELALLMETKKRVIPIFCDVKPSQLHVKDNGRCPPKELQRFAYALEEAKYTVGLTFDTLEGDWSKFLTTAAEAVVHNLIEVDGEETHKERKYFMKNYF
;
A
#
# COMPACT_ATOMS: atom_id res chain seq x y z
N MET A 1 -43.59 13.29 37.82
CA MET A 1 -42.75 12.11 37.43
C MET A 1 -42.25 12.15 35.98
N GLN A 2 -42.60 13.13 35.17
CA GLN A 2 -42.21 13.16 33.72
C GLN A 2 -40.87 13.79 33.37
N GLN A 3 -40.20 14.52 34.27
CA GLN A 3 -38.92 15.20 33.96
C GLN A 3 -37.69 14.27 34.04
N ARG A 4 -37.73 13.14 34.71
CA ARG A 4 -36.56 12.21 34.78
C ARG A 4 -36.36 11.37 33.53
N SER A 5 -37.40 11.06 32.76
CA SER A 5 -37.28 10.23 31.54
C SER A 5 -36.65 10.98 30.35
N ALA A 6 -36.95 12.28 30.20
CA ALA A 6 -36.39 13.12 29.12
C ALA A 6 -34.88 13.38 29.29
N SER A 7 -34.37 13.46 30.51
CA SER A 7 -32.94 13.61 30.79
C SER A 7 -32.16 12.34 30.43
N THR A 8 -32.72 11.17 30.69
CA THR A 8 -32.08 9.88 30.40
C THR A 8 -31.98 9.64 28.88
N ALA A 9 -33.05 9.96 28.13
CA ALA A 9 -33.07 9.86 26.66
C ALA A 9 -32.05 10.79 26.01
N LYS A 10 -31.96 12.05 26.46
CA LYS A 10 -30.95 13.02 25.95
C LYS A 10 -29.52 12.56 26.22
N ASN A 11 -29.27 11.98 27.39
CA ASN A 11 -27.95 11.46 27.74
C ASN A 11 -27.58 10.22 26.92
N LEU A 12 -28.55 9.38 26.61
CA LEU A 12 -28.32 8.22 25.73
C LEU A 12 -28.03 8.64 24.32
N VAL A 13 -28.81 9.57 23.75
CA VAL A 13 -28.56 10.14 22.41
C VAL A 13 -27.19 10.80 22.34
N ARG A 14 -26.78 11.54 23.37
CA ARG A 14 -25.47 12.17 23.44
C ARG A 14 -24.33 11.13 23.53
N LYS A 15 -24.52 10.02 24.23
CA LYS A 15 -23.57 8.90 24.27
C LYS A 15 -23.45 8.22 22.91
N ILE A 16 -24.57 7.96 22.24
CA ILE A 16 -24.59 7.38 20.89
C ILE A 16 -23.92 8.32 19.88
N TRP A 17 -24.21 9.63 19.93
CA TRP A 17 -23.57 10.64 19.10
C TRP A 17 -22.06 10.72 19.34
N ASN A 18 -21.62 10.74 20.60
CA ASN A 18 -20.20 10.77 20.92
C ASN A 18 -19.50 9.48 20.50
N HIS A 19 -20.16 8.32 20.63
CA HIS A 19 -19.63 7.04 20.17
C HIS A 19 -19.58 6.98 18.64
N HIS A 20 -20.58 7.49 17.95
CA HIS A 20 -20.59 7.61 16.49
C HIS A 20 -19.48 8.55 15.99
N ASN A 21 -19.25 9.69 16.63
CA ASN A 21 -18.16 10.60 16.31
C ASN A 21 -16.77 10.01 16.64
N GLN A 22 -16.66 9.22 17.73
CA GLN A 22 -15.44 8.45 18.00
C GLN A 22 -15.17 7.38 16.93
N ILE A 23 -16.21 6.71 16.43
CA ILE A 23 -16.08 5.75 15.32
C ILE A 23 -15.67 6.47 14.01
N GLN A 24 -16.19 7.66 13.76
CA GLN A 24 -15.75 8.47 12.59
C GLN A 24 -14.34 9.02 12.73
N SER A 25 -13.89 9.35 13.96
CA SER A 25 -12.48 9.72 14.22
C SER A 25 -11.51 8.54 14.14
N LEU A 26 -12.03 7.31 14.16
CA LEU A 26 -11.29 6.08 13.90
C LEU A 26 -11.19 5.73 12.40
N LYS A 27 -11.61 6.62 11.49
CA LYS A 27 -11.24 6.46 10.07
C LYS A 27 -9.73 6.40 10.01
N ARG A 28 -9.22 5.21 9.59
CA ARG A 28 -7.79 5.07 9.32
C ARG A 28 -7.39 6.20 8.38
N PRO A 29 -6.25 6.87 8.60
CA PRO A 29 -5.79 7.88 7.65
C PRO A 29 -5.72 7.26 6.26
N PRO A 30 -5.98 8.06 5.19
CA PRO A 30 -5.90 7.55 3.84
C PRO A 30 -4.52 6.92 3.61
N CYS A 31 -4.47 5.80 2.91
CA CYS A 31 -3.22 5.17 2.55
C CYS A 31 -2.57 5.97 1.41
N ASP A 32 -1.41 6.56 1.63
CA ASP A 32 -0.67 7.23 0.56
C ASP A 32 0.18 6.22 -0.22
N VAL A 33 0.79 5.28 0.50
CA VAL A 33 1.78 4.34 -0.04
C VAL A 33 1.52 2.93 0.44
N PHE A 34 1.40 1.96 -0.47
CA PHE A 34 1.30 0.55 -0.14
C PHE A 34 2.67 -0.13 -0.30
N ILE A 35 3.16 -0.81 0.74
CA ILE A 35 4.44 -1.52 0.71
C ILE A 35 4.19 -3.02 0.56
N ASN A 36 4.29 -3.50 -0.68
CA ASN A 36 4.23 -4.91 -1.02
C ASN A 36 5.61 -5.55 -0.79
N HIS A 37 5.67 -6.64 -0.02
CA HIS A 37 6.95 -7.24 0.35
C HIS A 37 6.83 -8.69 0.81
N ARG A 38 7.90 -9.45 0.72
CA ARG A 38 7.99 -10.78 1.32
C ARG A 38 8.36 -10.67 2.80
N CYS A 39 7.40 -10.90 3.68
CA CYS A 39 7.52 -10.72 5.13
C CYS A 39 8.75 -11.42 5.74
N ILE A 40 9.00 -12.69 5.38
CA ILE A 40 10.13 -13.47 5.94
C ILE A 40 11.51 -12.97 5.50
N ASP A 41 11.59 -12.21 4.40
CA ASP A 41 12.85 -11.66 3.89
C ASP A 41 13.12 -10.24 4.41
N THR A 42 12.08 -9.39 4.42
CA THR A 42 12.28 -7.94 4.46
C THR A 42 11.55 -7.21 5.59
N LYS A 43 10.69 -7.90 6.37
CA LYS A 43 9.87 -7.28 7.42
C LYS A 43 10.68 -6.51 8.46
N ARG A 44 11.79 -7.10 8.95
CA ARG A 44 12.61 -6.53 10.02
C ARG A 44 13.74 -5.64 9.51
N THR A 45 13.87 -5.52 8.20
CA THR A 45 14.92 -4.78 7.52
C THR A 45 14.30 -3.70 6.65
N ILE A 46 14.45 -3.80 5.34
CA ILE A 46 14.10 -2.76 4.37
C ILE A 46 12.65 -2.28 4.47
N SER A 47 11.67 -3.19 4.56
CA SER A 47 10.25 -2.80 4.56
C SER A 47 9.84 -2.10 5.86
N GLY A 48 10.34 -2.57 7.00
CA GLY A 48 10.11 -1.92 8.29
C GLY A 48 10.76 -0.55 8.37
N LEU A 49 12.01 -0.41 7.89
CA LEU A 49 12.73 0.86 7.87
C LEU A 49 12.09 1.87 6.91
N LEU A 50 11.66 1.44 5.73
CA LEU A 50 10.90 2.28 4.79
C LEU A 50 9.60 2.79 5.41
N PHE A 51 8.83 1.89 6.03
CA PHE A 51 7.60 2.28 6.72
C PHE A 51 7.86 3.37 7.77
N ASP A 52 8.85 3.16 8.63
CA ASP A 52 9.17 4.10 9.71
C ASP A 52 9.71 5.43 9.15
N HIS A 53 10.51 5.38 8.08
CA HIS A 53 11.06 6.59 7.42
C HIS A 53 9.96 7.41 6.74
N LEU A 54 9.08 6.79 5.96
CA LEU A 54 7.95 7.45 5.30
C LEU A 54 6.96 8.02 6.32
N SER A 55 6.72 7.32 7.42
CA SER A 55 5.86 7.81 8.52
C SER A 55 6.42 9.06 9.19
N ARG A 56 7.75 9.17 9.35
CA ARG A 56 8.41 10.39 9.86
C ARG A 56 8.24 11.58 8.91
N LEU A 57 8.13 11.34 7.62
CA LEU A 57 7.81 12.35 6.62
C LEU A 57 6.31 12.71 6.57
N ARG A 58 5.52 12.21 7.53
CA ARG A 58 4.06 12.41 7.65
C ARG A 58 3.26 11.81 6.48
N LEU A 59 3.83 10.86 5.77
CA LEU A 59 3.09 10.01 4.84
C LEU A 59 2.38 8.89 5.62
N HIS A 60 1.36 8.30 5.00
CA HIS A 60 0.57 7.21 5.58
C HIS A 60 0.86 5.90 4.84
N PRO A 61 2.04 5.27 5.08
CA PRO A 61 2.35 3.98 4.47
C PRO A 61 1.49 2.87 5.06
N PHE A 62 1.09 1.92 4.23
CA PHE A 62 0.50 0.67 4.65
C PHE A 62 1.55 -0.44 4.56
N LEU A 63 1.74 -1.14 5.66
CA LEU A 63 2.53 -2.36 5.77
C LEU A 63 1.71 -3.36 6.60
N ASP A 64 1.41 -4.54 6.06
CA ASP A 64 0.52 -5.54 6.67
C ASP A 64 0.80 -5.74 8.17
N SER A 65 2.04 -6.00 8.50
CA SER A 65 2.50 -6.28 9.86
C SER A 65 2.45 -5.10 10.84
N LYS A 66 2.24 -3.88 10.36
CA LYS A 66 2.14 -2.65 11.17
C LYS A 66 0.70 -2.13 11.25
N ASN A 67 -0.08 -2.29 10.19
CA ASN A 67 -1.40 -1.69 10.06
C ASN A 67 -2.56 -2.66 10.34
N MET A 68 -2.32 -3.97 10.23
CA MET A 68 -3.34 -4.97 10.51
C MET A 68 -3.42 -5.33 11.99
N ARG A 69 -4.63 -5.58 12.46
CA ARG A 69 -4.92 -5.97 13.85
C ARG A 69 -5.48 -7.39 13.91
N PRO A 70 -5.30 -8.10 15.03
CA PRO A 70 -6.00 -9.36 15.25
C PRO A 70 -7.52 -9.19 15.07
N GLY A 71 -8.12 -10.04 14.22
CA GLY A 71 -9.53 -9.95 13.84
C GLY A 71 -9.82 -9.24 12.53
N ASP A 72 -8.86 -8.52 11.94
CA ASP A 72 -9.00 -7.96 10.59
C ASP A 72 -9.01 -9.12 9.56
N LYS A 73 -9.92 -9.03 8.59
CA LYS A 73 -9.90 -9.94 7.43
C LYS A 73 -8.74 -9.57 6.52
N LEU A 74 -7.87 -10.53 6.26
CA LEU A 74 -6.60 -10.32 5.57
C LEU A 74 -6.82 -9.67 4.18
N PHE A 75 -7.55 -10.35 3.30
CA PHE A 75 -7.79 -9.86 1.94
C PHE A 75 -8.56 -8.54 1.90
N ASP A 76 -9.66 -8.42 2.66
CA ASP A 76 -10.48 -7.19 2.67
C ASP A 76 -9.66 -5.96 3.09
N SER A 77 -8.71 -6.13 4.00
CA SER A 77 -7.87 -5.03 4.50
C SER A 77 -6.77 -4.66 3.53
N ILE A 78 -6.13 -5.65 2.89
CA ILE A 78 -5.08 -5.48 1.89
C ILE A 78 -5.66 -4.85 0.62
N ASP A 79 -6.74 -5.44 0.08
CA ASP A 79 -7.37 -4.96 -1.15
C ASP A 79 -7.84 -3.52 -1.00
N ARG A 80 -8.44 -3.18 0.15
CA ARG A 80 -8.82 -1.80 0.46
C ARG A 80 -7.63 -0.87 0.48
N ALA A 81 -6.54 -1.24 1.17
CA ALA A 81 -5.34 -0.41 1.23
C ALA A 81 -4.72 -0.18 -0.16
N ILE A 82 -4.72 -1.21 -1.03
CA ILE A 82 -4.27 -1.08 -2.41
C ILE A 82 -5.18 -0.15 -3.23
N HIS A 83 -6.50 -0.25 -3.07
CA HIS A 83 -7.43 0.65 -3.78
C HIS A 83 -7.30 2.10 -3.31
N GLU A 84 -7.09 2.32 -2.01
CA GLU A 84 -6.97 3.65 -1.41
C GLU A 84 -5.60 4.30 -1.65
N CYS A 85 -4.52 3.53 -1.78
CA CYS A 85 -3.19 4.10 -1.96
C CYS A 85 -3.04 4.82 -3.31
N LYS A 86 -2.11 5.78 -3.35
CA LYS A 86 -1.71 6.50 -4.55
C LYS A 86 -0.53 5.84 -5.24
N VAL A 87 0.42 5.35 -4.47
CA VAL A 87 1.67 4.75 -4.95
C VAL A 87 1.90 3.40 -4.28
N GLY A 88 2.37 2.42 -5.04
CA GLY A 88 2.84 1.14 -4.54
C GLY A 88 4.37 1.08 -4.52
N ILE A 89 4.95 0.45 -3.50
CA ILE A 89 6.35 0.03 -3.48
C ILE A 89 6.36 -1.49 -3.55
N ALA A 90 7.03 -2.08 -4.54
CA ALA A 90 7.23 -3.52 -4.64
C ALA A 90 8.67 -3.88 -4.23
N VAL A 91 8.85 -4.42 -3.03
CA VAL A 91 10.16 -4.85 -2.50
C VAL A 91 10.41 -6.29 -2.91
N PHE A 92 11.09 -6.45 -4.04
CA PHE A 92 11.52 -7.75 -4.54
C PHE A 92 12.71 -8.27 -3.74
N SER A 93 12.62 -9.52 -3.30
CA SER A 93 13.64 -10.24 -2.53
C SER A 93 13.76 -11.67 -3.06
N PRO A 94 14.80 -12.45 -2.68
CA PRO A 94 15.07 -13.78 -3.24
C PRO A 94 13.87 -14.75 -3.21
N ARG A 95 13.02 -14.68 -2.16
CA ARG A 95 11.84 -15.54 -2.01
C ARG A 95 10.51 -14.85 -2.31
N TYR A 96 10.53 -13.67 -2.91
CA TYR A 96 9.32 -12.90 -3.21
C TYR A 96 8.33 -13.69 -4.07
N CYS A 97 8.81 -14.30 -5.15
CA CYS A 97 7.96 -15.03 -6.10
C CYS A 97 7.42 -16.37 -5.57
N GLU A 98 7.84 -16.79 -4.36
CA GLU A 98 7.29 -17.97 -3.69
C GLU A 98 5.99 -17.67 -2.93
N SER A 99 5.64 -16.38 -2.79
CA SER A 99 4.48 -15.94 -2.04
C SER A 99 3.30 -15.63 -2.96
N TYR A 100 2.24 -16.41 -2.82
CA TYR A 100 0.96 -16.10 -3.46
C TYR A 100 0.49 -14.66 -3.12
N PHE A 101 0.57 -14.27 -1.85
CA PHE A 101 0.14 -12.95 -1.40
C PHE A 101 0.93 -11.82 -2.04
N CYS A 102 2.27 -11.92 -2.08
CA CYS A 102 3.09 -10.90 -2.73
C CYS A 102 2.75 -10.73 -4.21
N LEU A 103 2.56 -11.85 -4.92
CA LEU A 103 2.19 -11.83 -6.34
C LEU A 103 0.77 -11.33 -6.57
N HIS A 104 -0.17 -11.69 -5.68
CA HIS A 104 -1.56 -11.20 -5.72
C HIS A 104 -1.62 -9.68 -5.52
N GLU A 105 -0.94 -9.16 -4.50
CA GLU A 105 -0.86 -7.74 -4.20
C GLU A 105 -0.22 -6.95 -5.35
N LEU A 106 0.88 -7.47 -5.92
CA LEU A 106 1.53 -6.86 -7.09
C LEU A 106 0.57 -6.80 -8.28
N ALA A 107 -0.12 -7.90 -8.57
CA ALA A 107 -1.08 -7.95 -9.65
C ALA A 107 -2.22 -6.95 -9.44
N LEU A 108 -2.73 -6.84 -8.22
CA LEU A 108 -3.80 -5.88 -7.90
C LEU A 108 -3.32 -4.43 -8.03
N LEU A 109 -2.09 -4.11 -7.62
CA LEU A 109 -1.49 -2.78 -7.84
C LEU A 109 -1.43 -2.42 -9.33
N MET A 110 -1.02 -3.36 -10.20
CA MET A 110 -0.96 -3.15 -11.64
C MET A 110 -2.35 -3.01 -12.27
N GLU A 111 -3.30 -3.87 -11.90
CA GLU A 111 -4.68 -3.85 -12.39
C GLU A 111 -5.42 -2.57 -12.00
N THR A 112 -5.16 -2.04 -10.80
CA THR A 112 -5.69 -0.76 -10.33
C THR A 112 -4.92 0.44 -10.87
N LYS A 113 -3.94 0.21 -11.76
CA LYS A 113 -3.11 1.23 -12.41
C LYS A 113 -2.41 2.17 -11.42
N LYS A 114 -2.00 1.62 -10.29
CA LYS A 114 -1.17 2.37 -9.34
C LYS A 114 0.23 2.54 -9.92
N ARG A 115 0.86 3.67 -9.63
CA ARG A 115 2.29 3.83 -9.88
C ARG A 115 3.05 2.93 -8.92
N VAL A 116 3.88 2.04 -9.46
CA VAL A 116 4.66 1.09 -8.67
C VAL A 116 6.13 1.43 -8.78
N ILE A 117 6.80 1.53 -7.64
CA ILE A 117 8.24 1.73 -7.51
C ILE A 117 8.88 0.39 -7.15
N PRO A 118 9.56 -0.29 -8.09
CA PRO A 118 10.28 -1.53 -7.80
C PRO A 118 11.52 -1.25 -6.96
N ILE A 119 11.75 -2.07 -5.96
CA ILE A 119 13.00 -2.11 -5.19
C ILE A 119 13.54 -3.53 -5.24
N PHE A 120 14.70 -3.71 -5.88
CA PHE A 120 15.36 -5.00 -6.01
C PHE A 120 16.37 -5.15 -4.85
N CYS A 121 16.00 -5.92 -3.85
CA CYS A 121 16.76 -6.14 -2.64
C CYS A 121 17.44 -7.52 -2.70
N ASP A 122 18.75 -7.55 -2.83
CA ASP A 122 19.58 -8.77 -2.94
C ASP A 122 19.16 -9.70 -4.09
N VAL A 123 18.49 -9.15 -5.11
CA VAL A 123 18.01 -9.91 -6.27
C VAL A 123 18.07 -9.06 -7.53
N LYS A 124 18.39 -9.68 -8.68
CA LYS A 124 18.32 -9.02 -9.98
C LYS A 124 16.95 -9.25 -10.62
N PRO A 125 16.42 -8.31 -11.43
CA PRO A 125 15.16 -8.49 -12.16
C PRO A 125 15.10 -9.82 -12.94
N SER A 126 16.21 -10.23 -13.55
CA SER A 126 16.30 -11.48 -14.32
C SER A 126 16.14 -12.76 -13.50
N GLN A 127 16.27 -12.69 -12.19
CA GLN A 127 16.11 -13.84 -11.27
C GLN A 127 14.66 -14.03 -10.82
N LEU A 128 13.82 -13.01 -11.03
CA LEU A 128 12.42 -13.04 -10.62
C LEU A 128 11.56 -13.71 -11.71
N HIS A 129 10.88 -14.77 -11.33
CA HIS A 129 9.93 -15.49 -12.20
C HIS A 129 8.87 -16.18 -11.35
N VAL A 130 7.64 -16.19 -11.85
CA VAL A 130 6.55 -16.93 -11.21
C VAL A 130 6.78 -18.43 -11.40
N LYS A 131 6.75 -19.18 -10.31
CA LYS A 131 6.88 -20.63 -10.32
C LYS A 131 5.50 -21.28 -10.23
N ASP A 132 5.20 -22.18 -11.15
CA ASP A 132 4.03 -23.05 -11.01
C ASP A 132 4.35 -24.15 -9.99
N ASN A 133 3.64 -24.13 -8.88
CA ASN A 133 3.72 -25.14 -7.83
C ASN A 133 2.54 -26.14 -7.85
N GLY A 134 1.74 -26.12 -8.94
CA GLY A 134 0.56 -26.98 -9.11
C GLY A 134 -0.62 -26.65 -8.20
N ARG A 135 -0.56 -25.55 -7.44
CA ARG A 135 -1.62 -25.13 -6.50
C ARG A 135 -2.37 -23.88 -6.95
N CYS A 136 -1.82 -23.16 -7.91
CA CYS A 136 -2.40 -21.91 -8.40
C CYS A 136 -3.10 -22.15 -9.74
N PRO A 137 -4.34 -21.65 -9.93
CA PRO A 137 -5.02 -21.76 -11.21
C PRO A 137 -4.21 -21.13 -12.36
N PRO A 138 -4.21 -21.69 -13.57
CA PRO A 138 -3.44 -21.15 -14.70
C PRO A 138 -3.73 -19.69 -15.01
N LYS A 139 -4.97 -19.24 -14.83
CA LYS A 139 -5.37 -17.85 -15.01
C LYS A 139 -4.68 -16.90 -14.01
N GLU A 140 -4.55 -17.33 -12.75
CA GLU A 140 -3.83 -16.55 -11.72
C GLU A 140 -2.33 -16.53 -12.00
N LEU A 141 -1.74 -17.64 -12.44
CA LEU A 141 -0.33 -17.69 -12.83
C LEU A 141 -0.03 -16.71 -13.97
N GLN A 142 -0.89 -16.65 -14.97
CA GLN A 142 -0.76 -15.70 -16.08
C GLN A 142 -0.87 -14.24 -15.59
N ARG A 143 -1.83 -13.97 -14.72
CA ARG A 143 -2.04 -12.67 -14.08
C ARG A 143 -0.78 -12.22 -13.31
N PHE A 144 -0.20 -13.11 -12.51
CA PHE A 144 1.02 -12.85 -11.74
C PHE A 144 2.24 -12.66 -12.63
N ALA A 145 2.38 -13.49 -13.68
CA ALA A 145 3.49 -13.37 -14.62
C ALA A 145 3.45 -12.01 -15.34
N TYR A 146 2.27 -11.59 -15.80
CA TYR A 146 2.10 -10.29 -16.43
C TYR A 146 2.50 -9.13 -15.50
N ALA A 147 1.97 -9.11 -14.27
CA ALA A 147 2.28 -8.06 -13.30
C ALA A 147 3.77 -8.01 -12.92
N LEU A 148 4.40 -9.19 -12.79
CA LEU A 148 5.82 -9.29 -12.50
C LEU A 148 6.68 -8.76 -13.65
N GLU A 149 6.35 -9.08 -14.91
CA GLU A 149 7.06 -8.57 -16.07
C GLU A 149 6.91 -7.05 -16.19
N GLU A 150 5.72 -6.48 -16.02
CA GLU A 150 5.50 -5.03 -15.98
C GLU A 150 6.40 -4.36 -14.92
N ALA A 151 6.45 -4.92 -13.71
CA ALA A 151 7.30 -4.39 -12.65
C ALA A 151 8.80 -4.48 -12.97
N LYS A 152 9.25 -5.57 -13.60
CA LYS A 152 10.66 -5.77 -13.99
C LYS A 152 11.14 -4.76 -15.05
N TYR A 153 10.23 -4.32 -15.91
CA TYR A 153 10.53 -3.31 -16.94
C TYR A 153 10.32 -1.87 -16.47
N THR A 154 9.85 -1.69 -15.24
CA THR A 154 9.73 -0.37 -14.62
C THR A 154 11.08 0.02 -14.00
N VAL A 155 11.52 1.27 -14.19
CA VAL A 155 12.73 1.79 -13.55
C VAL A 155 12.56 1.74 -12.05
N GLY A 156 13.48 1.07 -11.37
CA GLY A 156 13.42 0.86 -9.92
C GLY A 156 14.77 1.12 -9.24
N LEU A 157 14.79 0.89 -7.93
CA LEU A 157 15.98 1.00 -7.09
C LEU A 157 16.58 -0.40 -6.87
N THR A 158 17.90 -0.45 -6.75
CA THR A 158 18.62 -1.66 -6.34
C THR A 158 19.27 -1.42 -4.99
N PHE A 159 19.25 -2.44 -4.14
CA PHE A 159 19.88 -2.35 -2.82
C PHE A 159 20.49 -3.69 -2.42
N ASP A 160 21.73 -3.62 -1.97
CA ASP A 160 22.46 -4.72 -1.34
C ASP A 160 22.40 -4.54 0.17
N THR A 161 21.86 -5.52 0.89
CA THR A 161 21.67 -5.42 2.35
C THR A 161 22.96 -5.57 3.14
N LEU A 162 24.01 -6.13 2.55
CA LEU A 162 25.31 -6.35 3.20
C LEU A 162 26.26 -5.17 3.02
N GLU A 163 26.32 -4.61 1.80
CA GLU A 163 27.29 -3.58 1.43
C GLU A 163 26.66 -2.21 1.18
N GLY A 164 25.34 -2.13 1.10
CA GLY A 164 24.62 -0.90 0.76
C GLY A 164 24.59 0.14 1.90
N ASP A 165 24.65 1.41 1.51
CA ASP A 165 24.41 2.54 2.42
C ASP A 165 22.90 2.68 2.71
N TRP A 166 22.47 2.23 3.87
CA TRP A 166 21.10 2.23 4.33
C TRP A 166 20.50 3.64 4.40
N SER A 167 21.27 4.63 4.87
CA SER A 167 20.80 6.00 5.02
C SER A 167 20.52 6.64 3.66
N LYS A 168 21.46 6.50 2.74
CA LYS A 168 21.33 6.98 1.37
C LYS A 168 20.17 6.29 0.65
N PHE A 169 20.06 4.97 0.79
CA PHE A 169 18.97 4.21 0.19
C PHE A 169 17.60 4.68 0.68
N LEU A 170 17.39 4.82 1.99
CA LEU A 170 16.11 5.24 2.56
C LEU A 170 15.73 6.65 2.09
N THR A 171 16.71 7.55 2.01
CA THR A 171 16.51 8.92 1.49
C THR A 171 16.08 8.87 0.01
N THR A 172 16.84 8.14 -0.83
CA THR A 172 16.53 8.02 -2.27
C THR A 172 15.16 7.36 -2.50
N ALA A 173 14.82 6.33 -1.73
CA ALA A 173 13.52 5.68 -1.84
C ALA A 173 12.37 6.63 -1.43
N ALA A 174 12.55 7.40 -0.37
CA ALA A 174 11.58 8.39 0.06
C ALA A 174 11.40 9.51 -0.95
N GLU A 175 12.48 10.01 -1.54
CA GLU A 175 12.45 11.01 -2.62
C GLU A 175 11.68 10.49 -3.84
N ALA A 176 11.91 9.24 -4.24
CA ALA A 176 11.18 8.61 -5.33
C ALA A 176 9.68 8.51 -5.02
N VAL A 177 9.31 8.16 -3.78
CA VAL A 177 7.91 8.12 -3.34
C VAL A 177 7.27 9.49 -3.40
N VAL A 178 7.90 10.51 -2.81
CA VAL A 178 7.37 11.89 -2.79
C VAL A 178 7.19 12.43 -4.20
N HIS A 179 8.18 12.20 -5.09
CA HIS A 179 8.08 12.61 -6.48
C HIS A 179 6.88 11.97 -7.19
N ASN A 180 6.69 10.66 -7.04
CA ASN A 180 5.55 9.96 -7.64
C ASN A 180 4.21 10.41 -7.04
N LEU A 181 4.13 10.72 -5.75
CA LEU A 181 2.91 11.26 -5.12
C LEU A 181 2.55 12.63 -5.71
N ILE A 182 3.54 13.52 -5.87
CA ILE A 182 3.32 14.87 -6.46
C ILE A 182 2.81 14.74 -7.89
N GLU A 183 3.36 13.81 -8.68
CA GLU A 183 2.89 13.59 -10.05
C GLU A 183 1.46 13.05 -10.09
N VAL A 184 1.13 12.07 -9.24
CA VAL A 184 -0.24 11.51 -9.15
C VAL A 184 -1.24 12.60 -8.76
N ASP A 185 -0.94 13.41 -7.74
CA ASP A 185 -1.81 14.51 -7.31
C ASP A 185 -1.98 15.58 -8.41
N GLY A 186 -0.93 15.86 -9.15
CA GLY A 186 -0.97 16.75 -10.31
C GLY A 186 -1.85 16.22 -11.45
N GLU A 187 -1.78 14.93 -11.74
CA GLU A 187 -2.62 14.27 -12.75
C GLU A 187 -4.11 14.25 -12.34
N GLU A 188 -4.41 14.00 -11.07
CA GLU A 188 -5.78 14.03 -10.54
C GLU A 188 -6.38 15.42 -10.65
N THR A 189 -5.67 16.45 -10.21
CA THR A 189 -6.09 17.86 -10.31
C THR A 189 -6.34 18.27 -11.76
N HIS A 190 -5.50 17.81 -12.70
CA HIS A 190 -5.68 18.10 -14.12
C HIS A 190 -6.91 17.41 -14.72
N LYS A 191 -7.18 16.14 -14.34
CA LYS A 191 -8.38 15.40 -14.76
C LYS A 191 -9.67 16.05 -14.24
N GLU A 192 -9.70 16.46 -12.98
CA GLU A 192 -10.83 17.16 -12.36
C GLU A 192 -11.12 18.49 -13.07
N ARG A 193 -10.08 19.29 -13.34
CA ARG A 193 -10.18 20.53 -14.09
C ARG A 193 -10.75 20.32 -15.50
N LYS A 194 -10.27 19.31 -16.21
CA LYS A 194 -10.74 18.96 -17.57
C LYS A 194 -12.18 18.48 -17.55
N TYR A 195 -12.56 17.68 -16.55
CA TYR A 195 -13.94 17.23 -16.36
C TYR A 195 -14.88 18.41 -16.08
N PHE A 196 -14.49 19.31 -15.20
CA PHE A 196 -15.26 20.52 -14.87
C PHE A 196 -15.47 21.40 -16.11
N MET A 197 -14.39 21.69 -16.85
CA MET A 197 -14.46 22.50 -18.07
C MET A 197 -15.34 21.87 -19.15
N LYS A 198 -15.34 20.54 -19.28
CA LYS A 198 -16.15 19.83 -20.28
C LYS A 198 -17.65 19.84 -19.95
N ASN A 199 -18.03 19.87 -18.66
CA ASN A 199 -19.42 19.71 -18.25
C ASN A 199 -20.09 21.03 -17.85
N TYR A 200 -19.33 22.11 -17.68
CA TYR A 200 -19.87 23.40 -17.21
C TYR A 200 -19.51 24.58 -18.14
N PHE A 201 -18.77 24.34 -19.20
CA PHE A 201 -18.48 25.26 -20.29
C PHE A 201 -18.57 24.58 -21.66
#